data_583fd551f7c97f8b698d533b1acfd643
#
_entry.id   583fd551f7c97f8b698d533b1acfd643
#
_cell.length_a   1.000
_cell.length_b   1.000
_cell.length_c   1.000
_cell.angle_alpha   90.00
_cell.angle_beta   90.00
_cell.angle_gamma   90.00
#
_symmetry.space_group_name_H-M   'P 1'
#
loop_
_entity.id
_entity.type
_entity.pdbx_description
1 polymer ?
#
loop_
_entity_poly.entity_id
_entity_poly.type
_entity_poly.pdbx_seq_one_letter_code
_entity_poly.pdbx_strand_id
1 'polypeptide(L)'
;MKRTRQMGLRLLGVALCMTALCACAAEAEPTADELFAKRMDNAFDPATIDVIGDRLTDWQVERLDDLTYLRNYRNNIADRRGWVHGAMYVGIFNWAALPGNERHYEPLLKIAEEEKWLLGDRLFHGDDHIVGQMYLSLYNREEEKDGEKIDHTIRQLNTIMAADPQNSLEFAGDGIRGVGRACQIRWCWCDALFMSPQTWIMLTAATGDPQYTEFADKEFWATTEYLQDPETHLYFRDSRYFTQQDEEGNKIFWARGNGWVYAGVANILRILPQDHPSYAKYLQLYKDMSKTIAGLQHGNGFWRVSLLAKEKYESPETSGTGFMTYGLAWGVNEGHLDAETYAPVVRKGWNALVSAVQDDGMLGWVQPIGAAPDSVFETDSQLYGVGAFLLTATQMMRFDD
;
A
#
# COMPACT_ATOMS: atom_id res chain seq x y z
N MET A 1 12.48 85.48 67.55
CA MET A 1 13.12 84.57 66.60
C MET A 1 13.10 83.15 67.14
N LYS A 2 12.16 82.35 66.73
CA LYS A 2 12.16 80.90 66.92
C LYS A 2 11.26 80.29 65.82
N ARG A 3 11.89 79.53 64.88
CA ARG A 3 11.22 78.82 63.80
C ARG A 3 10.64 77.48 64.35
N THR A 4 9.34 77.35 64.29
CA THR A 4 8.65 76.02 64.49
C THR A 4 8.66 75.23 63.24
N ARG A 5 9.16 73.99 63.30
CA ARG A 5 9.08 72.98 62.27
C ARG A 5 7.77 72.20 62.42
N GLN A 6 6.93 72.22 61.37
CA GLN A 6 5.82 71.35 61.25
C GLN A 6 6.30 70.01 60.65
N MET A 7 6.00 68.92 61.30
CA MET A 7 6.18 67.54 60.85
C MET A 7 4.96 67.08 60.13
N GLY A 8 5.02 66.89 58.86
CA GLY A 8 3.92 66.28 58.06
C GLY A 8 3.97 64.75 58.06
N LEU A 9 2.87 64.18 58.50
CA LEU A 9 2.63 62.74 58.52
C LEU A 9 2.27 62.30 57.10
N ARG A 10 3.08 61.44 56.46
CA ARG A 10 2.74 60.83 55.20
C ARG A 10 2.10 59.48 55.48
N LEU A 11 0.81 59.32 55.14
CA LEU A 11 0.12 58.03 55.06
C LEU A 11 0.61 57.29 53.79
N LEU A 12 1.24 56.12 53.98
CA LEU A 12 1.49 55.16 52.90
C LEU A 12 0.20 54.34 52.69
N GLY A 13 -0.45 54.58 51.56
CA GLY A 13 -1.48 53.66 51.04
C GLY A 13 -0.83 52.44 50.40
N VAL A 14 -1.03 51.26 50.97
CA VAL A 14 -0.64 50.00 50.38
C VAL A 14 -1.78 49.60 49.40
N ALA A 15 -1.52 49.78 48.11
CA ALA A 15 -2.36 49.22 47.06
C ALA A 15 -2.10 47.72 46.94
N LEU A 16 -3.05 46.88 47.34
CA LEU A 16 -3.03 45.43 47.14
C LEU A 16 -3.39 45.18 45.68
N CYS A 17 -2.35 44.93 44.81
CA CYS A 17 -2.57 44.41 43.47
C CYS A 17 -2.88 42.91 43.53
N MET A 18 -4.15 42.56 43.46
CA MET A 18 -4.58 41.19 43.19
C MET A 18 -4.29 40.91 41.72
N THR A 19 -3.16 40.25 41.39
CA THR A 19 -2.93 39.59 40.11
C THR A 19 -3.77 38.33 40.09
N ALA A 20 -4.88 38.37 39.37
CA ALA A 20 -5.61 37.14 38.97
C ALA A 20 -4.71 36.37 38.02
N LEU A 21 -4.09 35.28 38.49
CA LEU A 21 -3.52 34.26 37.62
C LEU A 21 -4.73 33.57 36.95
N CYS A 22 -5.04 33.95 35.70
CA CYS A 22 -5.74 33.08 34.78
C CYS A 22 -4.78 31.91 34.46
N ALA A 23 -4.89 30.83 35.20
CA ALA A 23 -4.39 29.55 34.78
C ALA A 23 -5.23 29.13 33.57
N CYS A 24 -4.73 29.37 32.35
CA CYS A 24 -5.15 28.60 31.18
C CYS A 24 -4.82 27.16 31.51
N ALA A 25 -5.81 26.38 31.92
CA ALA A 25 -5.69 24.92 31.88
C ALA A 25 -5.42 24.58 30.42
N ALA A 26 -4.20 24.15 30.10
CA ALA A 26 -3.95 23.52 28.81
C ALA A 26 -4.92 22.33 28.73
N GLU A 27 -5.77 22.32 27.72
CA GLU A 27 -6.57 21.14 27.45
C GLU A 27 -5.60 19.97 27.27
N ALA A 28 -5.90 18.87 27.96
CA ALA A 28 -5.08 17.65 27.85
C ALA A 28 -5.13 17.18 26.38
N GLU A 29 -3.98 16.82 25.84
CA GLU A 29 -3.94 16.22 24.50
C GLU A 29 -4.86 14.99 24.45
N PRO A 30 -5.61 14.81 23.35
CA PRO A 30 -6.54 13.68 23.24
C PRO A 30 -5.77 12.36 23.28
N THR A 31 -6.34 11.38 23.94
CA THR A 31 -5.79 10.01 23.97
C THR A 31 -5.96 9.32 22.61
N ALA A 32 -5.16 8.26 22.36
CA ALA A 32 -5.29 7.44 21.14
C ALA A 32 -6.73 6.88 20.98
N ASP A 33 -7.39 6.49 22.08
CA ASP A 33 -8.78 6.01 22.05
C ASP A 33 -9.77 7.10 21.64
N GLU A 34 -9.58 8.32 22.11
CA GLU A 34 -10.42 9.46 21.74
C GLU A 34 -10.22 9.88 20.28
N LEU A 35 -8.97 9.87 19.78
CA LEU A 35 -8.66 10.12 18.37
C LEU A 35 -9.29 9.05 17.47
N PHE A 36 -9.15 7.78 17.84
CA PHE A 36 -9.72 6.68 17.08
C PHE A 36 -11.25 6.69 17.04
N ALA A 37 -11.89 6.99 18.17
CA ALA A 37 -13.35 7.11 18.25
C ALA A 37 -13.89 8.22 17.33
N LYS A 38 -13.10 9.26 17.09
CA LYS A 38 -13.44 10.40 16.21
C LYS A 38 -12.77 10.32 14.83
N ARG A 39 -12.29 9.15 14.42
CA ARG A 39 -11.49 8.98 13.19
C ARG A 39 -12.18 9.51 11.93
N MET A 40 -13.50 9.41 11.86
CA MET A 40 -14.24 9.93 10.71
C MET A 40 -14.31 11.46 10.68
N ASP A 41 -14.39 12.11 11.84
CA ASP A 41 -14.46 13.57 11.95
C ASP A 41 -13.08 14.21 11.69
N ASN A 42 -12.00 13.49 12.02
CA ASN A 42 -10.61 13.96 11.98
C ASN A 42 -9.74 13.16 11.01
N ALA A 43 -10.32 12.59 9.95
CA ALA A 43 -9.64 11.64 9.07
C ALA A 43 -8.35 12.18 8.41
N PHE A 44 -8.17 13.49 8.34
CA PHE A 44 -6.99 14.14 7.75
C PHE A 44 -6.02 14.70 8.79
N ASP A 45 -6.34 14.61 10.07
CA ASP A 45 -5.42 15.00 11.13
C ASP A 45 -4.29 13.97 11.28
N PRO A 46 -3.00 14.38 11.20
CA PRO A 46 -1.87 13.45 11.25
C PRO A 46 -1.86 12.54 12.49
N ALA A 47 -2.23 13.06 13.68
CA ALA A 47 -2.28 12.25 14.89
C ALA A 47 -3.38 11.18 14.81
N THR A 48 -4.51 11.50 14.16
CA THR A 48 -5.59 10.55 13.91
C THR A 48 -5.18 9.49 12.89
N ILE A 49 -4.50 9.88 11.81
CA ILE A 49 -3.96 8.93 10.80
C ILE A 49 -2.99 7.97 11.45
N ASP A 50 -2.09 8.47 12.30
CA ASP A 50 -1.09 7.68 13.01
C ASP A 50 -1.77 6.61 13.90
N VAL A 51 -2.76 7.02 14.71
CA VAL A 51 -3.51 6.09 15.57
C VAL A 51 -4.27 5.03 14.76
N ILE A 52 -4.85 5.40 13.61
CA ILE A 52 -5.57 4.44 12.75
C ILE A 52 -4.57 3.41 12.18
N GLY A 53 -3.46 3.88 11.62
CA GLY A 53 -2.43 3.01 11.02
C GLY A 53 -1.83 2.06 12.04
N ASP A 54 -1.53 2.54 13.23
CA ASP A 54 -1.00 1.74 14.34
C ASP A 54 -1.98 0.67 14.80
N ARG A 55 -3.25 1.02 15.07
CA ARG A 55 -4.26 0.05 15.49
C ARG A 55 -4.51 -1.03 14.45
N LEU A 56 -4.60 -0.63 13.19
CA LEU A 56 -4.81 -1.56 12.11
C LEU A 56 -3.61 -2.51 11.93
N THR A 57 -2.40 -2.00 12.07
CA THR A 57 -1.17 -2.79 12.02
C THR A 57 -1.10 -3.77 13.19
N ASP A 58 -1.31 -3.28 14.41
CA ASP A 58 -1.27 -4.10 15.63
C ASP A 58 -2.34 -5.19 15.59
N TRP A 59 -3.59 -4.83 15.23
CA TRP A 59 -4.69 -5.79 15.08
C TRP A 59 -4.32 -6.95 14.16
N GLN A 60 -3.68 -6.64 13.03
CA GLN A 60 -3.32 -7.64 12.03
C GLN A 60 -2.10 -8.47 12.46
N VAL A 61 -1.06 -7.83 13.00
CA VAL A 61 0.17 -8.51 13.43
C VAL A 61 -0.09 -9.49 14.58
N GLU A 62 -0.95 -9.12 15.53
CA GLU A 62 -1.39 -10.01 16.63
C GLU A 62 -2.08 -11.29 16.16
N ARG A 63 -2.63 -11.29 14.94
CA ARG A 63 -3.41 -12.41 14.37
C ARG A 63 -2.71 -13.19 13.27
N LEU A 64 -1.40 -12.98 13.08
CA LEU A 64 -0.66 -13.69 12.02
C LEU A 64 -0.57 -15.21 12.24
N ASP A 65 -0.70 -15.67 13.48
CA ASP A 65 -0.70 -17.10 13.81
C ASP A 65 -2.09 -17.74 13.75
N ASP A 66 -3.17 -16.95 13.68
CA ASP A 66 -4.54 -17.42 13.53
C ASP A 66 -5.31 -16.60 12.48
N LEU A 67 -5.31 -17.09 11.25
CA LEU A 67 -6.00 -16.49 10.11
C LEU A 67 -7.37 -17.13 9.84
N THR A 68 -7.92 -17.90 10.80
CA THR A 68 -9.20 -18.61 10.63
C THR A 68 -10.40 -17.68 10.52
N TYR A 69 -10.27 -16.41 10.93
CA TYR A 69 -11.29 -15.37 10.74
C TYR A 69 -11.50 -14.95 9.27
N LEU A 70 -10.54 -15.28 8.40
CA LEU A 70 -10.64 -14.93 6.97
C LEU A 70 -11.66 -15.80 6.27
N ARG A 71 -12.62 -15.19 5.58
CA ARG A 71 -13.54 -15.92 4.71
C ARG A 71 -12.74 -16.64 3.61
N ASN A 72 -13.08 -17.89 3.35
CA ASN A 72 -12.39 -18.77 2.40
C ASN A 72 -10.92 -19.05 2.78
N TYR A 73 -10.60 -19.04 4.08
CA TYR A 73 -9.28 -19.45 4.56
C TYR A 73 -8.86 -20.80 3.98
N ARG A 74 -7.62 -20.88 3.53
CA ARG A 74 -6.97 -22.10 3.04
C ARG A 74 -5.59 -22.19 3.65
N ASN A 75 -5.10 -23.40 3.90
CA ASN A 75 -3.79 -23.62 4.53
C ASN A 75 -2.61 -22.92 3.83
N ASN A 76 -2.69 -22.69 2.51
CA ASN A 76 -1.66 -21.95 1.79
C ASN A 76 -1.61 -20.44 2.09
N ILE A 77 -2.64 -19.88 2.75
CA ILE A 77 -2.61 -18.49 3.23
C ILE A 77 -1.66 -18.37 4.42
N ALA A 78 -1.45 -19.43 5.17
CA ALA A 78 -0.54 -19.45 6.32
C ALA A 78 0.95 -19.36 5.94
N ASP A 79 1.30 -19.53 4.66
CA ASP A 79 2.69 -19.37 4.21
C ASP A 79 3.11 -17.90 4.31
N ARG A 80 3.97 -17.60 5.29
CA ARG A 80 4.46 -16.25 5.56
C ARG A 80 5.34 -15.67 4.45
N ARG A 81 5.82 -16.49 3.52
CA ARG A 81 6.55 -16.08 2.32
C ARG A 81 5.63 -15.86 1.11
N GLY A 82 4.34 -16.21 1.25
CA GLY A 82 3.34 -16.08 0.20
C GLY A 82 2.90 -14.64 -0.05
N TRP A 83 2.30 -14.40 -1.21
CA TRP A 83 1.90 -13.08 -1.68
C TRP A 83 0.90 -12.35 -0.77
N VAL A 84 0.03 -13.09 -0.06
CA VAL A 84 -0.97 -12.51 0.85
C VAL A 84 -0.29 -11.74 1.99
N HIS A 85 0.73 -12.38 2.59
CA HIS A 85 1.56 -11.76 3.61
C HIS A 85 2.51 -10.72 3.01
N GLY A 86 3.18 -11.05 1.91
CA GLY A 86 4.12 -10.16 1.24
C GLY A 86 3.51 -8.80 0.92
N ALA A 87 2.27 -8.75 0.43
CA ALA A 87 1.58 -7.50 0.16
C ALA A 87 1.29 -6.68 1.43
N MET A 88 0.98 -7.33 2.56
CA MET A 88 0.87 -6.67 3.84
C MET A 88 2.23 -6.11 4.30
N TYR A 89 3.30 -6.90 4.18
CA TYR A 89 4.64 -6.45 4.57
C TYR A 89 5.09 -5.21 3.81
N VAL A 90 4.74 -5.10 2.52
CA VAL A 90 4.99 -3.88 1.73
C VAL A 90 4.33 -2.66 2.38
N GLY A 91 3.09 -2.78 2.86
CA GLY A 91 2.42 -1.71 3.61
C GLY A 91 3.11 -1.41 4.94
N ILE A 92 3.39 -2.44 5.74
CA ILE A 92 3.97 -2.28 7.07
C ILE A 92 5.37 -1.65 7.01
N PHE A 93 6.25 -2.08 6.10
CA PHE A 93 7.58 -1.47 6.06
C PHE A 93 7.56 0.00 5.57
N ASN A 94 6.60 0.39 4.72
CA ASN A 94 6.42 1.79 4.36
C ASN A 94 5.86 2.60 5.55
N TRP A 95 4.93 2.03 6.31
CA TRP A 95 4.41 2.63 7.53
C TRP A 95 5.48 2.79 8.60
N ALA A 96 6.28 1.75 8.83
CA ALA A 96 7.41 1.73 9.75
C ALA A 96 8.54 2.72 9.37
N ALA A 97 8.59 3.18 8.12
CA ALA A 97 9.58 4.16 7.67
C ALA A 97 9.24 5.60 8.10
N LEU A 98 8.03 5.86 8.58
CA LEU A 98 7.64 7.17 9.11
C LEU A 98 8.27 7.39 10.49
N PRO A 99 8.69 8.64 10.80
CA PRO A 99 9.21 8.97 12.13
C PRO A 99 8.19 8.65 13.23
N GLY A 100 8.61 7.88 14.23
CA GLY A 100 7.77 7.43 15.35
C GLY A 100 7.19 6.03 15.19
N ASN A 101 7.19 5.46 13.97
CA ASN A 101 6.58 4.17 13.66
C ASN A 101 7.61 3.03 13.51
N GLU A 102 8.89 3.28 13.84
CA GLU A 102 9.99 2.32 13.67
C GLU A 102 9.76 0.98 14.40
N ARG A 103 8.92 0.95 15.44
CA ARG A 103 8.55 -0.26 16.17
C ARG A 103 7.98 -1.36 15.26
N HIS A 104 7.32 -0.97 14.17
CA HIS A 104 6.73 -1.91 13.22
C HIS A 104 7.74 -2.65 12.33
N TYR A 105 9.03 -2.29 12.38
CA TYR A 105 10.08 -3.11 11.78
C TYR A 105 10.39 -4.39 12.56
N GLU A 106 10.16 -4.41 13.88
CA GLU A 106 10.47 -5.56 14.72
C GLU A 106 9.75 -6.85 14.28
N PRO A 107 8.41 -6.88 14.07
CA PRO A 107 7.72 -8.06 13.57
C PRO A 107 8.20 -8.48 12.17
N LEU A 108 8.54 -7.55 11.29
CA LEU A 108 9.06 -7.87 9.95
C LEU A 108 10.44 -8.52 10.02
N LEU A 109 11.34 -8.00 10.86
CA LEU A 109 12.66 -8.56 11.07
C LEU A 109 12.56 -9.97 11.66
N LYS A 110 11.72 -10.17 12.67
CA LYS A 110 11.46 -11.49 13.26
C LYS A 110 11.00 -12.50 12.21
N ILE A 111 10.05 -12.12 11.35
CA ILE A 111 9.57 -12.98 10.27
C ILE A 111 10.69 -13.29 9.27
N ALA A 112 11.48 -12.29 8.86
CA ALA A 112 12.59 -12.49 7.94
C ALA A 112 13.61 -13.50 8.47
N GLU A 113 13.93 -13.46 9.76
CA GLU A 113 14.85 -14.37 10.42
C GLU A 113 14.26 -15.78 10.59
N GLU A 114 13.00 -15.89 11.00
CA GLU A 114 12.28 -17.17 11.11
C GLU A 114 12.19 -17.87 9.74
N GLU A 115 11.90 -17.13 8.69
CA GLU A 115 11.84 -17.61 7.30
C GLU A 115 13.22 -17.66 6.61
N LYS A 116 14.30 -17.36 7.34
CA LYS A 116 15.70 -17.44 6.88
C LYS A 116 15.97 -16.65 5.60
N TRP A 117 15.25 -15.55 5.40
CA TRP A 117 15.38 -14.68 4.23
C TRP A 117 15.14 -15.41 2.89
N LEU A 118 14.35 -16.49 2.92
CA LEU A 118 14.03 -17.29 1.74
C LEU A 118 12.80 -16.70 1.01
N LEU A 119 12.88 -16.59 -0.32
CA LEU A 119 11.72 -16.33 -1.16
C LEU A 119 10.76 -17.52 -1.13
N GLY A 120 9.55 -17.36 -1.69
CA GLY A 120 8.61 -18.46 -1.83
C GLY A 120 9.13 -19.64 -2.65
N ASP A 121 8.48 -20.78 -2.51
CA ASP A 121 9.00 -22.07 -3.02
C ASP A 121 8.88 -22.26 -4.54
N ARG A 122 8.04 -21.45 -5.22
CA ARG A 122 7.84 -21.54 -6.67
C ARG A 122 8.82 -20.62 -7.40
N LEU A 123 9.97 -21.14 -7.78
CA LEU A 123 11.11 -20.40 -8.33
C LEU A 123 10.73 -19.29 -9.32
N PHE A 124 9.88 -19.59 -10.29
CA PHE A 124 9.52 -18.67 -11.37
C PHE A 124 8.26 -17.83 -11.09
N HIS A 125 7.49 -18.19 -10.07
CA HIS A 125 6.19 -17.59 -9.86
C HIS A 125 6.32 -16.20 -9.21
N GLY A 126 5.79 -15.17 -9.87
CA GLY A 126 5.90 -13.78 -9.40
C GLY A 126 5.39 -13.55 -7.98
N ASP A 127 4.32 -14.24 -7.56
CA ASP A 127 3.79 -14.15 -6.19
C ASP A 127 4.81 -14.52 -5.12
N ASP A 128 5.75 -15.39 -5.43
CA ASP A 128 6.75 -15.89 -4.49
C ASP A 128 7.97 -14.96 -4.39
N HIS A 129 8.03 -13.93 -5.24
CA HIS A 129 9.09 -12.92 -5.20
C HIS A 129 8.77 -11.75 -4.27
N ILE A 130 7.47 -11.50 -3.96
CA ILE A 130 7.05 -10.28 -3.25
C ILE A 130 7.68 -10.12 -1.86
N VAL A 131 7.89 -11.23 -1.14
CA VAL A 131 8.52 -11.18 0.19
C VAL A 131 9.93 -10.61 0.14
N GLY A 132 10.59 -10.73 -1.01
CA GLY A 132 11.89 -10.11 -1.29
C GLY A 132 11.88 -8.59 -1.17
N GLN A 133 10.73 -7.92 -1.42
CA GLN A 133 10.61 -6.48 -1.20
C GLN A 133 10.82 -6.14 0.29
N MET A 134 10.24 -6.91 1.21
CA MET A 134 10.47 -6.76 2.65
C MET A 134 11.94 -7.03 3.01
N TYR A 135 12.51 -8.13 2.53
CA TYR A 135 13.89 -8.49 2.83
C TYR A 135 14.88 -7.43 2.35
N LEU A 136 14.73 -6.95 1.12
CA LEU A 136 15.59 -5.90 0.58
C LEU A 136 15.39 -4.56 1.28
N SER A 137 14.17 -4.24 1.72
CA SER A 137 13.91 -3.05 2.52
C SER A 137 14.61 -3.10 3.88
N LEU A 138 14.53 -4.23 4.58
CA LEU A 138 15.22 -4.45 5.86
C LEU A 138 16.74 -4.41 5.66
N TYR A 139 17.26 -5.15 4.67
CA TYR A 139 18.68 -5.14 4.32
C TYR A 139 19.21 -3.73 4.04
N ASN A 140 18.48 -2.93 3.25
CA ASN A 140 18.91 -1.58 2.90
C ASN A 140 18.96 -0.60 4.08
N ARG A 141 18.29 -0.91 5.19
CA ARG A 141 18.32 -0.11 6.42
C ARG A 141 19.52 -0.42 7.31
N GLU A 142 20.17 -1.55 7.15
CA GLU A 142 21.31 -1.92 7.97
C GLU A 142 22.51 -1.02 7.68
N GLU A 143 23.23 -0.58 8.71
CA GLU A 143 24.47 0.18 8.56
C GLU A 143 25.57 -0.74 8.02
N GLU A 144 25.69 -1.95 8.59
CA GLU A 144 26.59 -2.98 8.11
C GLU A 144 25.81 -4.04 7.33
N LYS A 145 26.10 -4.15 6.03
CA LYS A 145 25.38 -5.02 5.11
C LYS A 145 25.80 -6.48 5.28
N ASP A 146 24.85 -7.31 5.73
CA ASP A 146 25.04 -8.77 5.76
C ASP A 146 24.54 -9.38 4.43
N GLY A 147 25.45 -9.68 3.52
CA GLY A 147 25.14 -10.23 2.21
C GLY A 147 24.43 -11.60 2.25
N GLU A 148 24.54 -12.36 3.34
CA GLU A 148 23.84 -13.65 3.47
C GLU A 148 22.31 -13.49 3.45
N LYS A 149 21.80 -12.34 3.90
CA LYS A 149 20.35 -12.02 3.92
C LYS A 149 19.73 -11.90 2.52
N ILE A 150 20.50 -11.54 1.52
CA ILE A 150 20.01 -11.40 0.13
C ILE A 150 20.57 -12.48 -0.82
N ASP A 151 21.45 -13.34 -0.34
CA ASP A 151 22.13 -14.35 -1.16
C ASP A 151 21.16 -15.36 -1.80
N HIS A 152 20.10 -15.77 -1.06
CA HIS A 152 19.05 -16.62 -1.63
C HIS A 152 18.30 -15.91 -2.77
N THR A 153 17.93 -14.65 -2.57
CA THR A 153 17.26 -13.83 -3.62
C THR A 153 18.14 -13.71 -4.85
N ILE A 154 19.44 -13.42 -4.68
CA ILE A 154 20.42 -13.36 -5.78
C ILE A 154 20.47 -14.68 -6.55
N ARG A 155 20.63 -15.81 -5.85
CA ARG A 155 20.72 -17.13 -6.52
C ARG A 155 19.44 -17.47 -7.27
N GLN A 156 18.28 -17.21 -6.68
CA GLN A 156 16.99 -17.52 -7.31
C GLN A 156 16.79 -16.68 -8.57
N LEU A 157 16.98 -15.36 -8.49
CA LEU A 157 16.78 -14.46 -9.62
C LEU A 157 17.82 -14.71 -10.73
N ASN A 158 19.08 -15.01 -10.40
CA ASN A 158 20.09 -15.43 -11.39
C ASN A 158 19.68 -16.72 -12.11
N THR A 159 19.09 -17.68 -11.40
CA THR A 159 18.59 -18.92 -12.01
C THR A 159 17.47 -18.64 -13.01
N ILE A 160 16.57 -17.72 -12.70
CA ILE A 160 15.46 -17.31 -13.58
C ILE A 160 16.02 -16.61 -14.83
N MET A 161 16.96 -15.66 -14.67
CA MET A 161 17.60 -14.97 -15.80
C MET A 161 18.33 -15.95 -16.72
N ALA A 162 19.08 -16.88 -16.13
CA ALA A 162 19.82 -17.90 -16.91
C ALA A 162 18.89 -18.85 -17.69
N ALA A 163 17.69 -19.09 -17.18
CA ALA A 163 16.68 -19.91 -17.86
C ALA A 163 16.03 -19.17 -19.04
N ASP A 164 16.05 -17.84 -19.05
CA ASP A 164 15.48 -16.95 -20.06
C ASP A 164 14.11 -17.46 -20.60
N PRO A 165 13.06 -17.52 -19.78
CA PRO A 165 11.83 -18.19 -20.14
C PRO A 165 11.15 -17.52 -21.35
N GLN A 166 10.78 -18.33 -22.36
CA GLN A 166 10.11 -17.89 -23.60
C GLN A 166 8.67 -18.38 -23.70
N ASN A 167 8.06 -18.78 -22.58
CA ASN A 167 6.70 -19.28 -22.54
C ASN A 167 5.70 -18.25 -23.08
N SER A 168 4.60 -18.73 -23.69
CA SER A 168 3.46 -17.89 -24.04
C SER A 168 2.86 -17.25 -22.79
N LEU A 169 2.37 -16.01 -22.91
CA LEU A 169 1.60 -15.33 -21.88
C LEU A 169 0.11 -15.73 -21.85
N GLU A 170 -0.30 -16.65 -22.72
CA GLU A 170 -1.65 -17.18 -22.71
C GLU A 170 -1.92 -17.99 -21.44
N PHE A 171 -2.94 -17.59 -20.69
CA PHE A 171 -3.34 -18.24 -19.43
C PHE A 171 -4.15 -19.52 -19.70
N ALA A 172 -3.47 -20.54 -20.21
CA ALA A 172 -4.06 -21.82 -20.65
C ALA A 172 -3.46 -23.01 -19.91
N GLY A 173 -4.09 -24.18 -20.10
CA GLY A 173 -3.64 -25.46 -19.54
C GLY A 173 -3.87 -25.60 -18.04
N ASP A 174 -3.50 -26.76 -17.49
CA ASP A 174 -3.58 -27.05 -16.06
C ASP A 174 -2.33 -26.58 -15.31
N GLY A 175 -2.49 -26.30 -14.02
CA GLY A 175 -1.37 -25.96 -13.16
C GLY A 175 -0.50 -27.18 -12.83
N ILE A 176 0.81 -27.02 -12.85
CA ILE A 176 1.79 -28.00 -12.41
C ILE A 176 2.11 -27.71 -10.93
N ARG A 177 2.03 -28.74 -10.07
CA ARG A 177 2.34 -28.59 -8.64
C ARG A 177 3.75 -28.01 -8.44
N GLY A 178 3.85 -26.95 -7.63
CA GLY A 178 5.11 -26.26 -7.34
C GLY A 178 5.61 -25.31 -8.42
N VAL A 179 4.92 -25.22 -9.58
CA VAL A 179 5.29 -24.31 -10.67
C VAL A 179 4.16 -23.33 -10.99
N GLY A 180 2.91 -23.78 -10.93
CA GLY A 180 1.76 -23.07 -11.47
C GLY A 180 1.50 -23.43 -12.94
N ARG A 181 0.81 -22.57 -13.69
CA ARG A 181 0.61 -22.75 -15.14
C ARG A 181 1.88 -22.41 -15.90
N ALA A 182 2.03 -22.95 -17.13
CA ALA A 182 3.21 -22.69 -17.94
C ALA A 182 3.50 -21.20 -18.19
N CYS A 183 2.46 -20.38 -18.34
CA CYS A 183 2.61 -18.93 -18.51
C CYS A 183 3.06 -18.21 -17.24
N GLN A 184 2.83 -18.78 -16.04
CA GLN A 184 3.21 -18.19 -14.76
C GLN A 184 4.73 -18.28 -14.49
N ILE A 185 5.47 -18.99 -15.32
CA ILE A 185 6.92 -18.90 -15.41
C ILE A 185 7.36 -17.50 -15.89
N ARG A 186 6.49 -16.85 -16.65
CA ARG A 186 6.51 -15.40 -16.93
C ARG A 186 5.32 -14.75 -16.24
N TRP A 187 5.22 -13.45 -16.23
CA TRP A 187 4.18 -12.72 -15.48
C TRP A 187 2.89 -12.55 -16.28
N CYS A 188 2.20 -13.66 -16.59
CA CYS A 188 1.02 -13.71 -17.49
C CYS A 188 -0.31 -13.25 -16.87
N TRP A 189 -0.28 -12.62 -15.70
CA TRP A 189 -1.46 -12.05 -15.03
C TRP A 189 -1.08 -10.71 -14.40
N CYS A 190 -2.03 -9.79 -14.39
CA CYS A 190 -1.75 -8.40 -14.02
C CYS A 190 -1.24 -8.22 -12.59
N ASP A 191 -1.67 -9.07 -11.65
CA ASP A 191 -1.24 -9.02 -10.25
C ASP A 191 0.29 -9.18 -10.10
N ALA A 192 0.91 -9.95 -11.00
CA ALA A 192 2.36 -10.17 -10.98
C ALA A 192 3.17 -8.88 -11.08
N LEU A 193 2.58 -7.82 -11.67
CA LEU A 193 3.23 -6.52 -11.85
C LEU A 193 3.40 -5.73 -10.54
N PHE A 194 2.74 -6.16 -9.47
CA PHE A 194 3.01 -5.70 -8.11
C PHE A 194 3.91 -6.67 -7.34
N MET A 195 3.81 -7.96 -7.64
CA MET A 195 4.43 -9.00 -6.83
C MET A 195 5.93 -9.12 -7.09
N SER A 196 6.35 -8.97 -8.34
CA SER A 196 7.70 -9.36 -8.76
C SER A 196 8.63 -8.20 -9.13
N PRO A 197 8.30 -7.27 -10.03
CA PRO A 197 9.25 -6.30 -10.60
C PRO A 197 10.02 -5.51 -9.56
N GLN A 198 9.38 -5.10 -8.48
CA GLN A 198 9.98 -4.27 -7.44
C GLN A 198 11.12 -5.01 -6.72
N THR A 199 10.97 -6.31 -6.45
CA THR A 199 12.06 -7.12 -5.88
C THR A 199 13.31 -7.09 -6.75
N TRP A 200 13.13 -7.21 -8.07
CA TRP A 200 14.23 -7.17 -9.03
C TRP A 200 14.93 -5.81 -9.07
N ILE A 201 14.14 -4.72 -9.16
CA ILE A 201 14.68 -3.36 -9.18
C ILE A 201 15.39 -3.01 -7.87
N MET A 202 14.81 -3.42 -6.72
CA MET A 202 15.43 -3.23 -5.41
C MET A 202 16.73 -4.04 -5.29
N LEU A 203 16.82 -5.21 -5.93
CA LEU A 203 18.05 -5.99 -5.95
C LEU A 203 19.15 -5.31 -6.80
N THR A 204 18.78 -4.66 -7.92
CA THR A 204 19.73 -3.78 -8.64
C THR A 204 20.27 -2.70 -7.71
N ALA A 205 19.42 -2.05 -6.93
CA ALA A 205 19.87 -1.00 -5.99
C ALA A 205 20.79 -1.56 -4.88
N ALA A 206 20.54 -2.79 -4.42
CA ALA A 206 21.32 -3.44 -3.36
C ALA A 206 22.69 -3.96 -3.86
N THR A 207 22.78 -4.41 -5.11
CA THR A 207 23.98 -5.07 -5.67
C THR A 207 24.77 -4.18 -6.62
N GLY A 208 24.15 -3.17 -7.22
CA GLY A 208 24.71 -2.38 -8.31
C GLY A 208 24.65 -3.08 -9.69
N ASP A 209 24.04 -4.27 -9.79
CA ASP A 209 23.93 -5.01 -11.05
C ASP A 209 22.66 -4.62 -11.81
N PRO A 210 22.76 -3.97 -12.98
CA PRO A 210 21.60 -3.51 -13.75
C PRO A 210 20.78 -4.63 -14.39
N GLN A 211 21.34 -5.85 -14.52
CA GLN A 211 20.68 -6.96 -15.20
C GLN A 211 19.34 -7.32 -14.57
N TYR A 212 19.19 -7.14 -13.25
CA TYR A 212 17.92 -7.40 -12.57
C TYR A 212 16.83 -6.43 -13.01
N THR A 213 17.13 -5.14 -13.09
CA THR A 213 16.17 -4.14 -13.61
C THR A 213 15.87 -4.39 -15.09
N GLU A 214 16.86 -4.72 -15.91
CA GLU A 214 16.67 -5.03 -17.33
C GLU A 214 15.73 -6.23 -17.54
N PHE A 215 15.89 -7.28 -16.74
CA PHE A 215 14.99 -8.43 -16.77
C PHE A 215 13.55 -8.05 -16.34
N ALA A 216 13.42 -7.28 -15.26
CA ALA A 216 12.13 -6.80 -14.77
C ALA A 216 11.42 -5.96 -15.82
N ASP A 217 12.12 -5.05 -16.48
CA ASP A 217 11.59 -4.24 -17.58
C ASP A 217 11.09 -5.11 -18.73
N LYS A 218 11.91 -6.07 -19.18
CA LYS A 218 11.52 -6.99 -20.25
C LYS A 218 10.20 -7.69 -19.96
N GLU A 219 10.07 -8.29 -18.80
CA GLU A 219 8.87 -9.06 -18.45
C GLU A 219 7.67 -8.15 -18.11
N PHE A 220 7.89 -7.01 -17.44
CA PHE A 220 6.84 -6.03 -17.16
C PHE A 220 6.19 -5.53 -18.46
N TRP A 221 6.99 -5.11 -19.43
CA TRP A 221 6.44 -4.56 -20.68
C TRP A 221 5.86 -5.64 -21.57
N ALA A 222 6.39 -6.87 -21.58
CA ALA A 222 5.76 -7.97 -22.28
C ALA A 222 4.36 -8.28 -21.74
N THR A 223 4.19 -8.27 -20.42
CA THR A 223 2.87 -8.45 -19.77
C THR A 223 1.95 -7.26 -20.02
N THR A 224 2.47 -6.03 -19.98
CA THR A 224 1.69 -4.82 -20.26
C THR A 224 1.18 -4.80 -21.68
N GLU A 225 2.02 -5.06 -22.67
CA GLU A 225 1.63 -5.13 -24.09
C GLU A 225 0.59 -6.22 -24.36
N TYR A 226 0.59 -7.29 -23.56
CA TYR A 226 -0.34 -8.40 -23.71
C TYR A 226 -1.68 -8.19 -22.99
N LEU A 227 -1.69 -7.58 -21.79
CA LEU A 227 -2.88 -7.53 -20.94
C LEU A 227 -3.56 -6.16 -20.87
N GLN A 228 -2.88 -5.06 -21.26
CA GLN A 228 -3.47 -3.75 -21.18
C GLN A 228 -4.46 -3.51 -22.32
N ASP A 229 -5.64 -3.02 -21.98
CA ASP A 229 -6.60 -2.54 -22.95
C ASP A 229 -6.21 -1.12 -23.43
N PRO A 230 -5.96 -0.93 -24.75
CA PRO A 230 -5.44 0.35 -25.25
C PRO A 230 -6.46 1.51 -25.19
N GLU A 231 -7.75 1.21 -25.03
CA GLU A 231 -8.81 2.23 -24.98
C GLU A 231 -8.97 2.82 -23.58
N THR A 232 -8.88 1.96 -22.55
CA THR A 232 -9.13 2.33 -21.17
C THR A 232 -7.86 2.47 -20.34
N HIS A 233 -6.74 1.95 -20.83
CA HIS A 233 -5.48 1.78 -20.09
C HIS A 233 -5.60 0.89 -18.85
N LEU A 234 -6.72 0.17 -18.70
CA LEU A 234 -6.92 -0.84 -17.65
C LEU A 234 -6.39 -2.18 -18.11
N TYR A 235 -6.20 -3.08 -17.15
CA TYR A 235 -5.66 -4.40 -17.41
C TYR A 235 -6.74 -5.47 -17.26
N PHE A 236 -6.82 -6.36 -18.23
CA PHE A 236 -7.43 -7.66 -18.00
C PHE A 236 -6.61 -8.43 -16.97
N ARG A 237 -7.27 -9.19 -16.12
CA ARG A 237 -6.57 -9.99 -15.11
C ARG A 237 -5.58 -10.97 -15.77
N ASP A 238 -6.02 -11.66 -16.83
CA ASP A 238 -5.25 -12.54 -17.71
C ASP A 238 -6.04 -12.77 -19.02
N SER A 239 -5.44 -13.47 -19.97
CA SER A 239 -6.01 -13.66 -21.31
C SER A 239 -7.37 -14.34 -21.37
N ARG A 240 -7.81 -15.04 -20.31
CA ARG A 240 -9.15 -15.63 -20.25
C ARG A 240 -10.27 -14.58 -20.27
N TYR A 241 -9.94 -13.34 -19.88
CA TYR A 241 -10.89 -12.23 -19.80
C TYR A 241 -10.99 -11.40 -21.08
N PHE A 242 -10.15 -11.62 -22.09
CA PHE A 242 -10.17 -10.83 -23.34
C PHE A 242 -11.49 -10.83 -24.07
N THR A 243 -12.21 -11.93 -24.03
CA THR A 243 -13.50 -12.13 -24.70
C THR A 243 -14.69 -12.18 -23.75
N GLN A 244 -14.44 -12.05 -22.45
CA GLN A 244 -15.51 -12.08 -21.45
C GLN A 244 -16.11 -10.67 -21.27
N GLN A 245 -17.40 -10.64 -21.09
CA GLN A 245 -18.15 -9.44 -20.75
C GLN A 245 -19.09 -9.74 -19.58
N ASP A 246 -19.47 -8.71 -18.85
CA ASP A 246 -20.53 -8.79 -17.86
C ASP A 246 -21.92 -8.83 -18.52
N GLU A 247 -22.98 -8.89 -17.72
CA GLU A 247 -24.36 -8.96 -18.18
C GLU A 247 -24.81 -7.68 -18.93
N GLU A 248 -24.09 -6.56 -18.73
CA GLU A 248 -24.34 -5.28 -19.38
C GLU A 248 -23.49 -5.08 -20.65
N GLY A 249 -22.64 -6.08 -21.00
CA GLY A 249 -21.75 -6.04 -22.16
C GLY A 249 -20.45 -5.29 -21.92
N ASN A 250 -20.11 -4.94 -20.68
CA ASN A 250 -18.84 -4.29 -20.36
C ASN A 250 -17.69 -5.29 -20.31
N LYS A 251 -16.48 -4.87 -20.73
CA LYS A 251 -15.24 -5.60 -20.46
C LYS A 251 -15.05 -5.75 -18.94
N ILE A 252 -14.55 -6.90 -18.51
CA ILE A 252 -14.34 -7.18 -17.07
C ILE A 252 -12.96 -6.69 -16.63
N PHE A 253 -12.93 -5.55 -15.96
CA PHE A 253 -11.73 -5.02 -15.32
C PHE A 253 -11.88 -5.07 -13.81
N TRP A 254 -11.19 -6.02 -13.20
CA TRP A 254 -11.22 -6.26 -11.76
C TRP A 254 -10.46 -5.16 -11.01
N ALA A 255 -11.10 -4.53 -10.01
CA ALA A 255 -10.56 -3.38 -9.31
C ALA A 255 -9.23 -3.71 -8.61
N ARG A 256 -9.17 -4.77 -7.81
CA ARG A 256 -7.93 -5.16 -7.15
C ARG A 256 -6.82 -5.53 -8.15
N GLY A 257 -7.15 -6.21 -9.25
CA GLY A 257 -6.19 -6.52 -10.30
C GLY A 257 -5.55 -5.24 -10.87
N ASN A 258 -6.37 -4.24 -11.19
CA ASN A 258 -5.90 -2.94 -11.66
C ASN A 258 -5.21 -2.13 -10.55
N GLY A 259 -5.68 -2.26 -9.30
CA GLY A 259 -5.04 -1.69 -8.13
C GLY A 259 -3.61 -2.21 -7.93
N TRP A 260 -3.39 -3.51 -8.10
CA TRP A 260 -2.04 -4.10 -8.09
C TRP A 260 -1.11 -3.46 -9.11
N VAL A 261 -1.55 -3.36 -10.36
CA VAL A 261 -0.73 -2.75 -11.41
C VAL A 261 -0.43 -1.29 -11.09
N TYR A 262 -1.45 -0.53 -10.74
CA TYR A 262 -1.33 0.90 -10.50
C TYR A 262 -0.40 1.24 -9.33
N ALA A 263 -0.59 0.57 -8.19
CA ALA A 263 0.30 0.69 -7.05
C ALA A 263 1.71 0.15 -7.36
N GLY A 264 1.80 -0.92 -8.15
CA GLY A 264 3.06 -1.49 -8.62
C GLY A 264 3.87 -0.50 -9.44
N VAL A 265 3.23 0.20 -10.38
CA VAL A 265 3.88 1.24 -11.19
C VAL A 265 4.33 2.42 -10.33
N ALA A 266 3.49 2.88 -9.36
CA ALA A 266 3.89 3.92 -8.42
C ALA A 266 5.12 3.49 -7.59
N ASN A 267 5.17 2.24 -7.11
CA ASN A 267 6.33 1.69 -6.40
C ASN A 267 7.58 1.62 -7.29
N ILE A 268 7.44 1.20 -8.55
CA ILE A 268 8.57 1.19 -9.51
C ILE A 268 9.12 2.61 -9.69
N LEU A 269 8.28 3.60 -9.92
CA LEU A 269 8.68 5.00 -10.09
C LEU A 269 9.36 5.60 -8.85
N ARG A 270 9.05 5.08 -7.65
CA ARG A 270 9.71 5.48 -6.39
C ARG A 270 11.14 4.96 -6.26
N ILE A 271 11.44 3.79 -6.81
CA ILE A 271 12.73 3.11 -6.63
C ILE A 271 13.62 3.20 -7.86
N LEU A 272 13.04 3.40 -9.04
CA LEU A 272 13.77 3.53 -10.29
C LEU A 272 14.37 4.95 -10.41
N PRO A 273 15.66 5.11 -10.70
CA PRO A 273 16.25 6.43 -10.94
C PRO A 273 15.53 7.19 -12.05
N GLN A 274 15.32 8.50 -11.88
CA GLN A 274 14.59 9.31 -12.86
C GLN A 274 15.29 9.41 -14.23
N ASP A 275 16.60 9.24 -14.27
CA ASP A 275 17.42 9.18 -15.49
C ASP A 275 17.46 7.79 -16.14
N HIS A 276 16.83 6.79 -15.53
CA HIS A 276 16.72 5.46 -16.13
C HIS A 276 15.91 5.51 -17.45
N PRO A 277 16.38 4.83 -18.53
CA PRO A 277 15.73 4.89 -19.85
C PRO A 277 14.24 4.57 -19.85
N SER A 278 13.79 3.68 -18.97
CA SER A 278 12.39 3.26 -18.89
C SER A 278 11.53 4.17 -18.01
N TYR A 279 12.12 5.11 -17.23
CA TYR A 279 11.36 5.94 -16.27
C TYR A 279 10.21 6.69 -16.94
N ALA A 280 10.49 7.37 -18.05
CA ALA A 280 9.49 8.15 -18.79
C ALA A 280 8.32 7.27 -19.30
N LYS A 281 8.60 6.02 -19.68
CA LYS A 281 7.59 5.07 -20.15
C LYS A 281 6.68 4.63 -18.99
N TYR A 282 7.24 4.33 -17.82
CA TYR A 282 6.46 4.04 -16.59
C TYR A 282 5.63 5.23 -16.15
N LEU A 283 6.18 6.44 -16.20
CA LEU A 283 5.46 7.65 -15.82
C LEU A 283 4.28 7.94 -16.76
N GLN A 284 4.44 7.68 -18.06
CA GLN A 284 3.33 7.82 -19.00
C GLN A 284 2.22 6.81 -18.72
N LEU A 285 2.57 5.53 -18.56
CA LEU A 285 1.62 4.48 -18.17
C LEU A 285 0.86 4.85 -16.90
N TYR A 286 1.59 5.31 -15.88
CA TYR A 286 1.01 5.76 -14.62
C TYR A 286 -0.02 6.88 -14.82
N LYS A 287 0.31 7.91 -15.62
CA LYS A 287 -0.59 9.05 -15.89
C LYS A 287 -1.85 8.63 -16.66
N ASP A 288 -1.70 7.74 -17.63
CA ASP A 288 -2.82 7.25 -18.41
C ASP A 288 -3.79 6.44 -17.55
N MET A 289 -3.27 5.55 -16.70
CA MET A 289 -4.08 4.83 -15.72
C MET A 289 -4.73 5.77 -14.69
N SER A 290 -4.01 6.78 -14.19
CA SER A 290 -4.54 7.75 -13.21
C SER A 290 -5.79 8.45 -13.73
N LYS A 291 -5.78 8.87 -14.99
CA LYS A 291 -6.93 9.55 -15.63
C LYS A 291 -8.15 8.63 -15.65
N THR A 292 -7.99 7.39 -16.06
CA THR A 292 -9.09 6.43 -16.12
C THR A 292 -9.60 6.08 -14.72
N ILE A 293 -8.68 5.75 -13.81
CA ILE A 293 -9.00 5.36 -12.43
C ILE A 293 -9.78 6.47 -11.73
N ALA A 294 -9.32 7.72 -11.80
CA ALA A 294 -9.99 8.85 -11.17
C ALA A 294 -11.44 9.01 -11.67
N GLY A 295 -11.66 8.83 -12.98
CA GLY A 295 -12.99 8.90 -13.58
C GLY A 295 -13.96 7.79 -13.20
N LEU A 296 -13.47 6.71 -12.60
CA LEU A 296 -14.27 5.54 -12.22
C LEU A 296 -14.60 5.50 -10.72
N GLN A 297 -14.17 6.48 -9.92
CA GLN A 297 -14.50 6.55 -8.51
C GLN A 297 -15.99 6.83 -8.29
N HIS A 298 -16.63 6.07 -7.42
CA HIS A 298 -18.03 6.29 -7.05
C HIS A 298 -18.20 7.45 -6.07
N GLY A 299 -19.43 7.93 -5.94
CA GLY A 299 -19.75 9.08 -5.10
C GLY A 299 -19.43 8.90 -3.63
N ASN A 300 -19.43 7.64 -3.13
CA ASN A 300 -19.04 7.26 -1.77
C ASN A 300 -17.53 7.08 -1.58
N GLY A 301 -16.70 7.34 -2.58
CA GLY A 301 -15.25 7.28 -2.52
C GLY A 301 -14.62 5.92 -2.82
N PHE A 302 -15.39 4.85 -2.85
CA PHE A 302 -14.91 3.52 -3.23
C PHE A 302 -14.85 3.34 -4.75
N TRP A 303 -14.00 2.42 -5.19
CA TRP A 303 -14.09 1.79 -6.50
C TRP A 303 -14.79 0.44 -6.35
N ARG A 304 -15.63 0.10 -7.31
CA ARG A 304 -16.37 -1.16 -7.32
C ARG A 304 -15.44 -2.32 -7.67
N VAL A 305 -15.76 -3.54 -7.24
CA VAL A 305 -14.97 -4.75 -7.56
C VAL A 305 -14.78 -4.97 -9.06
N SER A 306 -15.76 -4.55 -9.89
CA SER A 306 -15.65 -4.47 -11.34
C SER A 306 -15.72 -3.01 -11.76
N LEU A 307 -14.65 -2.49 -12.36
CA LEU A 307 -14.47 -1.07 -12.57
C LEU A 307 -15.49 -0.45 -13.54
N LEU A 308 -15.96 -1.20 -14.54
CA LEU A 308 -16.94 -0.71 -15.52
C LEU A 308 -18.38 -1.07 -15.18
N ALA A 309 -18.62 -2.04 -14.30
CA ALA A 309 -19.97 -2.43 -13.88
C ALA A 309 -20.49 -1.49 -12.80
N LYS A 310 -21.18 -0.43 -13.22
CA LYS A 310 -21.60 0.66 -12.33
C LYS A 310 -22.69 0.27 -11.33
N GLU A 311 -23.55 -0.68 -11.66
CA GLU A 311 -24.74 -0.99 -10.89
C GLU A 311 -24.71 -2.37 -10.21
N LYS A 312 -23.87 -3.30 -10.70
CA LYS A 312 -23.87 -4.69 -10.24
C LYS A 312 -23.20 -4.91 -8.88
N TYR A 313 -22.29 -4.21 -8.42
CA TYR A 313 -21.55 -4.43 -7.17
C TYR A 313 -21.63 -3.18 -6.31
N GLU A 314 -22.69 -3.04 -5.54
CA GLU A 314 -22.92 -1.83 -4.73
C GLU A 314 -22.08 -1.79 -3.46
N SER A 315 -21.60 -2.95 -2.98
CA SER A 315 -20.81 -3.05 -1.76
C SER A 315 -19.47 -2.30 -1.88
N PRO A 316 -18.96 -1.73 -0.78
CA PRO A 316 -17.60 -1.27 -0.68
C PRO A 316 -16.58 -2.35 -1.06
N GLU A 317 -15.41 -1.93 -1.53
CA GLU A 317 -14.26 -2.81 -1.72
C GLU A 317 -12.97 -2.07 -1.38
N THR A 318 -12.32 -2.45 -0.30
CA THR A 318 -11.21 -1.67 0.28
C THR A 318 -9.86 -1.97 -0.34
N SER A 319 -9.60 -3.18 -0.87
CA SER A 319 -8.27 -3.48 -1.42
C SER A 319 -7.96 -2.70 -2.70
N GLY A 320 -8.84 -2.73 -3.68
CA GLY A 320 -8.70 -1.93 -4.90
C GLY A 320 -8.73 -0.42 -4.60
N THR A 321 -9.65 -0.01 -3.72
CA THR A 321 -9.74 1.40 -3.28
C THR A 321 -8.44 1.86 -2.62
N GLY A 322 -7.82 1.05 -1.75
CA GLY A 322 -6.56 1.37 -1.11
C GLY A 322 -5.43 1.56 -2.11
N PHE A 323 -5.22 0.61 -3.02
CA PHE A 323 -4.16 0.73 -4.03
C PHE A 323 -4.36 1.91 -4.99
N MET A 324 -5.60 2.18 -5.38
CA MET A 324 -5.92 3.31 -6.26
C MET A 324 -5.73 4.65 -5.54
N THR A 325 -6.21 4.77 -4.30
CA THR A 325 -6.01 5.98 -3.49
C THR A 325 -4.53 6.20 -3.20
N TYR A 326 -3.78 5.13 -2.85
CA TYR A 326 -2.32 5.20 -2.67
C TYR A 326 -1.63 5.77 -3.91
N GLY A 327 -1.88 5.19 -5.08
CA GLY A 327 -1.21 5.63 -6.28
C GLY A 327 -1.54 7.08 -6.63
N LEU A 328 -2.81 7.51 -6.51
CA LEU A 328 -3.23 8.89 -6.76
C LEU A 328 -2.60 9.86 -5.73
N ALA A 329 -2.60 9.52 -4.44
CA ALA A 329 -2.00 10.34 -3.39
C ALA A 329 -0.49 10.51 -3.60
N TRP A 330 0.22 9.42 -3.92
CA TRP A 330 1.63 9.47 -4.27
C TRP A 330 1.90 10.42 -5.43
N GLY A 331 1.11 10.34 -6.48
CA GLY A 331 1.31 11.20 -7.65
C GLY A 331 1.06 12.67 -7.40
N VAL A 332 0.11 13.01 -6.53
CA VAL A 332 -0.11 14.40 -6.09
C VAL A 332 1.05 14.86 -5.23
N ASN A 333 1.47 14.06 -4.24
CA ASN A 333 2.59 14.40 -3.35
C ASN A 333 3.92 14.59 -4.08
N GLU A 334 4.17 13.83 -5.16
CA GLU A 334 5.40 13.95 -5.97
C GLU A 334 5.27 14.95 -7.14
N GLY A 335 4.13 15.60 -7.29
CA GLY A 335 3.89 16.57 -8.38
C GLY A 335 3.77 15.93 -9.77
N HIS A 336 3.53 14.63 -9.86
CA HIS A 336 3.28 13.93 -11.12
C HIS A 336 1.84 14.08 -11.63
N LEU A 337 0.91 14.32 -10.71
CA LEU A 337 -0.51 14.58 -10.95
C LEU A 337 -0.89 15.97 -10.44
N ASP A 338 -1.78 16.64 -11.21
CA ASP A 338 -2.30 17.94 -10.83
C ASP A 338 -3.18 17.86 -9.57
N ALA A 339 -2.81 18.61 -8.53
CA ALA A 339 -3.49 18.56 -7.24
C ALA A 339 -4.94 19.04 -7.32
N GLU A 340 -5.25 20.07 -8.13
CA GLU A 340 -6.62 20.59 -8.29
C GLU A 340 -7.56 19.49 -8.83
N THR A 341 -7.08 18.67 -9.75
CA THR A 341 -7.84 17.59 -10.36
C THR A 341 -7.96 16.37 -9.46
N TYR A 342 -6.83 15.93 -8.84
CA TYR A 342 -6.76 14.61 -8.21
C TYR A 342 -6.90 14.62 -6.69
N ALA A 343 -6.58 15.71 -5.96
CA ALA A 343 -6.73 15.74 -4.52
C ALA A 343 -8.18 15.49 -4.04
N PRO A 344 -9.24 15.98 -4.70
CA PRO A 344 -10.61 15.65 -4.32
C PRO A 344 -10.93 14.15 -4.41
N VAL A 345 -10.34 13.45 -5.39
CA VAL A 345 -10.49 12.00 -5.57
C VAL A 345 -9.77 11.24 -4.44
N VAL A 346 -8.53 11.64 -4.12
CA VAL A 346 -7.74 11.09 -3.00
C VAL A 346 -8.49 11.25 -1.68
N ARG A 347 -9.00 12.46 -1.38
CA ARG A 347 -9.72 12.72 -0.12
C ARG A 347 -10.96 11.86 0.03
N LYS A 348 -11.74 11.68 -1.04
CA LYS A 348 -12.90 10.79 -1.01
C LYS A 348 -12.49 9.32 -0.80
N GLY A 349 -11.44 8.86 -1.48
CA GLY A 349 -10.90 7.52 -1.33
C GLY A 349 -10.39 7.26 0.09
N TRP A 350 -9.69 8.22 0.68
CA TRP A 350 -9.21 8.11 2.06
C TRP A 350 -10.36 8.06 3.07
N ASN A 351 -11.35 8.95 2.98
CA ASN A 351 -12.55 8.89 3.83
C ASN A 351 -13.28 7.55 3.71
N ALA A 352 -13.37 6.99 2.50
CA ALA A 352 -13.96 5.67 2.27
C ALA A 352 -13.16 4.57 2.99
N LEU A 353 -11.83 4.60 2.92
CA LEU A 353 -10.95 3.66 3.61
C LEU A 353 -11.08 3.76 5.13
N VAL A 354 -11.06 4.96 5.69
CA VAL A 354 -11.24 5.19 7.13
C VAL A 354 -12.59 4.67 7.61
N SER A 355 -13.66 4.85 6.81
CA SER A 355 -14.99 4.32 7.14
C SER A 355 -15.08 2.80 7.18
N ALA A 356 -14.16 2.11 6.52
CA ALA A 356 -14.09 0.65 6.52
C ALA A 356 -13.30 0.06 7.70
N VAL A 357 -12.60 0.88 8.49
CA VAL A 357 -11.91 0.46 9.71
C VAL A 357 -12.93 0.29 10.83
N GLN A 358 -13.04 -0.91 11.37
CA GLN A 358 -13.98 -1.26 12.43
C GLN A 358 -13.48 -0.77 13.80
N ASP A 359 -14.34 -0.78 14.80
CA ASP A 359 -14.04 -0.22 16.13
C ASP A 359 -12.95 -1.00 16.89
N ASP A 360 -12.75 -2.27 16.54
CA ASP A 360 -11.67 -3.10 17.09
C ASP A 360 -10.33 -2.95 16.34
N GLY A 361 -10.29 -2.19 15.24
CA GLY A 361 -9.11 -2.00 14.38
C GLY A 361 -9.05 -2.90 13.15
N MET A 362 -10.02 -3.81 12.95
CA MET A 362 -10.09 -4.63 11.74
C MET A 362 -10.40 -3.80 10.51
N LEU A 363 -9.71 -4.03 9.40
CA LEU A 363 -10.12 -3.50 8.11
C LEU A 363 -11.18 -4.39 7.48
N GLY A 364 -12.39 -3.87 7.32
CA GLY A 364 -13.50 -4.57 6.67
C GLY A 364 -13.58 -4.35 5.16
N TRP A 365 -14.58 -4.98 4.53
CA TRP A 365 -14.89 -4.83 3.11
C TRP A 365 -13.74 -5.20 2.15
N VAL A 366 -12.85 -6.10 2.53
CA VAL A 366 -11.75 -6.56 1.68
C VAL A 366 -12.20 -7.80 0.91
N GLN A 367 -12.35 -7.69 -0.39
CA GLN A 367 -12.71 -8.84 -1.23
C GLN A 367 -11.77 -10.02 -0.97
N PRO A 368 -12.29 -11.22 -0.65
CA PRO A 368 -11.46 -12.42 -0.46
C PRO A 368 -10.60 -12.78 -1.68
N ILE A 369 -9.65 -13.69 -1.47
CA ILE A 369 -8.77 -14.17 -2.54
C ILE A 369 -9.60 -14.62 -3.74
N GLY A 370 -9.29 -14.10 -4.91
CA GLY A 370 -9.97 -14.40 -6.17
C GLY A 370 -9.15 -13.91 -7.36
N ALA A 371 -9.70 -14.10 -8.55
CA ALA A 371 -9.12 -13.67 -9.82
C ALA A 371 -10.11 -12.84 -10.66
N ALA A 372 -11.24 -12.46 -10.07
CA ALA A 372 -12.34 -11.76 -10.72
C ALA A 372 -13.16 -10.96 -9.70
N PRO A 373 -14.03 -10.06 -10.16
CA PRO A 373 -15.05 -9.44 -9.33
C PRO A 373 -15.92 -10.49 -8.62
N ASP A 374 -16.15 -10.31 -7.31
CA ASP A 374 -16.99 -11.19 -6.49
C ASP A 374 -17.60 -10.38 -5.33
N SER A 375 -18.52 -10.97 -4.61
CA SER A 375 -19.22 -10.38 -3.46
C SER A 375 -18.26 -10.05 -2.32
N VAL A 376 -18.50 -8.92 -1.68
CA VAL A 376 -17.74 -8.42 -0.51
C VAL A 376 -18.71 -8.10 0.62
N PHE A 377 -18.35 -8.47 1.84
CA PHE A 377 -19.11 -8.19 3.05
C PHE A 377 -18.29 -7.34 4.03
N GLU A 378 -18.99 -6.65 4.91
CA GLU A 378 -18.35 -5.79 5.92
C GLU A 378 -17.34 -6.53 6.80
N THR A 379 -17.62 -7.80 7.09
CA THR A 379 -16.76 -8.67 7.91
C THR A 379 -15.62 -9.32 7.14
N ASP A 380 -15.52 -9.11 5.82
CA ASP A 380 -14.42 -9.64 5.03
C ASP A 380 -13.17 -8.81 5.25
N SER A 381 -12.11 -9.46 5.70
CA SER A 381 -10.78 -8.88 5.83
C SER A 381 -9.74 -9.74 5.12
N GLN A 382 -8.62 -9.13 4.73
CA GLN A 382 -7.47 -9.81 4.15
C GLN A 382 -6.20 -8.99 4.38
N LEU A 383 -5.08 -9.66 4.59
CA LEU A 383 -3.78 -9.05 4.87
C LEU A 383 -3.34 -8.04 3.80
N TYR A 384 -3.57 -8.35 2.53
CA TYR A 384 -3.23 -7.44 1.43
C TYR A 384 -4.07 -6.15 1.42
N GLY A 385 -5.29 -6.18 1.98
CA GLY A 385 -6.09 -4.99 2.19
C GLY A 385 -5.45 -4.05 3.22
N VAL A 386 -4.94 -4.63 4.31
CA VAL A 386 -4.14 -3.90 5.32
C VAL A 386 -2.91 -3.28 4.67
N GLY A 387 -2.20 -4.02 3.82
CA GLY A 387 -1.06 -3.49 3.06
C GLY A 387 -1.42 -2.28 2.20
N ALA A 388 -2.54 -2.36 1.46
CA ALA A 388 -3.04 -1.27 0.63
C ALA A 388 -3.44 -0.04 1.45
N PHE A 389 -4.10 -0.26 2.59
CA PHE A 389 -4.47 0.81 3.53
C PHE A 389 -3.22 1.54 4.05
N LEU A 390 -2.23 0.81 4.55
CA LEU A 390 -1.01 1.39 5.12
C LEU A 390 -0.17 2.14 4.08
N LEU A 391 -0.08 1.65 2.85
CA LEU A 391 0.52 2.40 1.75
C LEU A 391 -0.20 3.74 1.55
N THR A 392 -1.54 3.75 1.59
CA THR A 392 -2.32 4.99 1.49
C THR A 392 -2.09 5.89 2.69
N ALA A 393 -2.19 5.37 3.91
CA ALA A 393 -1.96 6.13 5.15
C ALA A 393 -0.58 6.81 5.15
N THR A 394 0.46 6.11 4.68
CA THR A 394 1.82 6.67 4.52
C THR A 394 1.83 7.92 3.62
N GLN A 395 1.02 7.94 2.57
CA GLN A 395 0.90 9.12 1.72
C GLN A 395 0.06 10.23 2.35
N MET A 396 -0.99 9.85 3.09
CA MET A 396 -1.86 10.82 3.76
C MET A 396 -1.16 11.58 4.89
N MET A 397 -0.15 10.99 5.55
CA MET A 397 0.69 11.67 6.55
C MET A 397 1.45 12.90 6.00
N ARG A 398 1.56 13.05 4.71
CA ARG A 398 2.20 14.17 4.02
C ARG A 398 1.33 14.79 2.91
N PHE A 399 0.03 14.54 2.98
CA PHE A 399 -0.92 15.05 2.00
C PHE A 399 -1.45 16.40 2.49
N ASP A 400 -0.98 17.48 1.84
CA ASP A 400 -1.35 18.85 2.21
C ASP A 400 -2.82 19.16 1.88
N ASP A 401 -3.41 20.08 2.69
CA ASP A 401 -4.77 20.60 2.51
C ASP A 401 -4.92 21.56 1.32
#